data_b0643e5101f30b076e04892caad8cefc
#
_entry.id   b0643e5101f30b076e04892caad8cefc
#
_cell.length_a   1.000
_cell.length_b   1.000
_cell.length_c   1.000
_cell.angle_alpha   90.00
_cell.angle_beta   90.00
_cell.angle_gamma   90.00
#
_symmetry.space_group_name_H-M   'P 1'
#
loop_
_entity.id
_entity.type
_entity.pdbx_description
1 polymer ?
#
loop_
_entity_poly.entity_id
_entity_poly.type
_entity_poly.pdbx_seq_one_letter_code
_entity_poly.pdbx_strand_id
1 'polypeptide(L)'
;MNKKAYYGQFGGQYVAESLMNTLQELDQAYEEAIHDPEFMMQYHYYLKQYVGRETPLYYAERLSAKYGTKIYLKREDLNHTGAHKINNVIGQILLAKRMGKTKVIAETGAGQHGVATATGAALFDMECTVYMGKEDIQRQKLNVMRMEMLGAKVVSVESGSNTIKDATNEAIRTWAKTAEDTFYIIGSAVGPYPYPKMVKEFQSVISREAKRQHMEAEGKNPDVVKACVGGGSNSIGMFADFIDEPEVELIGVEAAGFGIETGKHASAMALGEPGVLHGMRSYLLQDTDGNIQLAHSISAGLDYPGVGPEHAYLRDTGRAKYVAITDVEAMDALMELCKLEGIIPAIESAHAVAYAFKKAKEMTMDQSMIICLSGRGDKDVNTIADYLDGKGYLN
;
A
#
# COMPACT_ATOMS: atom_id res chain seq x y z
N MET A 1 5.00 -26.01 -12.91
CA MET A 1 4.73 -24.66 -12.38
C MET A 1 4.96 -24.67 -10.89
N ASN A 2 5.67 -23.69 -10.36
CA ASN A 2 5.87 -23.55 -8.90
C ASN A 2 4.53 -23.11 -8.27
N LYS A 3 3.83 -24.05 -7.62
CA LYS A 3 2.52 -23.77 -6.99
C LYS A 3 2.56 -22.66 -5.94
N LYS A 4 3.73 -22.41 -5.33
CA LYS A 4 3.93 -21.33 -4.34
C LYS A 4 3.83 -19.92 -4.94
N ALA A 5 4.06 -19.78 -6.25
CA ALA A 5 4.05 -18.48 -6.92
C ALA A 5 2.63 -17.99 -7.31
N TYR A 6 1.60 -18.77 -7.04
CA TYR A 6 0.24 -18.48 -7.50
C TYR A 6 -0.79 -18.50 -6.38
N TYR A 7 -1.72 -17.55 -6.46
CA TYR A 7 -2.99 -17.48 -5.74
C TYR A 7 -4.09 -17.82 -6.75
N GLY A 8 -4.51 -19.10 -6.80
CA GLY A 8 -5.39 -19.58 -7.87
C GLY A 8 -4.75 -19.39 -9.25
N GLN A 9 -5.36 -18.55 -10.10
CA GLN A 9 -4.85 -18.20 -11.42
C GLN A 9 -3.94 -16.96 -11.43
N PHE A 10 -3.82 -16.23 -10.33
CA PHE A 10 -3.09 -14.96 -10.21
C PHE A 10 -1.70 -15.15 -9.61
N GLY A 11 -0.79 -14.19 -9.84
CA GLY A 11 0.60 -14.25 -9.42
C GLY A 11 1.56 -14.64 -10.54
N GLY A 12 2.54 -15.46 -10.23
CA GLY A 12 3.53 -15.96 -11.18
C GLY A 12 4.80 -15.12 -11.26
N GLN A 13 5.62 -15.41 -12.27
CA GLN A 13 6.92 -14.76 -12.53
C GLN A 13 7.02 -14.43 -14.02
N TYR A 14 6.28 -13.42 -14.48
CA TYR A 14 6.25 -12.99 -15.89
C TYR A 14 7.32 -11.94 -16.14
N VAL A 15 8.58 -12.37 -16.10
CA VAL A 15 9.76 -11.50 -16.24
C VAL A 15 10.68 -12.01 -17.34
N ALA A 16 11.66 -11.19 -17.74
CA ALA A 16 12.73 -11.64 -18.64
C ALA A 16 13.54 -12.78 -17.99
N GLU A 17 14.00 -13.71 -18.82
CA GLU A 17 14.77 -14.89 -18.38
C GLU A 17 16.00 -14.50 -17.53
N SER A 18 16.62 -13.35 -17.85
CA SER A 18 17.75 -12.79 -17.10
C SER A 18 17.47 -12.51 -15.62
N LEU A 19 16.20 -12.34 -15.24
CA LEU A 19 15.80 -12.12 -13.85
C LEU A 19 15.41 -13.39 -13.10
N MET A 20 15.28 -14.53 -13.78
CA MET A 20 14.79 -15.76 -13.15
C MET A 20 15.71 -16.26 -12.04
N ASN A 21 17.03 -16.24 -12.26
CA ASN A 21 17.99 -16.65 -11.21
C ASN A 21 17.94 -15.70 -10.02
N THR A 22 17.86 -14.39 -10.26
CA THR A 22 17.75 -13.38 -9.21
C THR A 22 16.50 -13.58 -8.36
N LEU A 23 15.36 -13.91 -8.99
CA LEU A 23 14.12 -14.21 -8.25
C LEU A 23 14.21 -15.52 -7.45
N GLN A 24 14.94 -16.53 -7.95
CA GLN A 24 15.17 -17.77 -7.21
C GLN A 24 16.07 -17.55 -5.99
N GLU A 25 17.15 -16.79 -6.16
CA GLU A 25 18.02 -16.37 -5.05
C GLU A 25 17.25 -15.57 -4.00
N LEU A 26 16.38 -14.64 -4.45
CA LEU A 26 15.54 -13.85 -3.57
C LEU A 26 14.55 -14.72 -2.80
N ASP A 27 13.87 -15.67 -3.47
CA ASP A 27 12.92 -16.59 -2.82
C ASP A 27 13.62 -17.43 -1.75
N GLN A 28 14.78 -17.99 -2.08
CA GLN A 28 15.57 -18.77 -1.13
C GLN A 28 16.01 -17.93 0.06
N ALA A 29 16.61 -16.76 -0.18
CA ALA A 29 17.09 -15.88 0.88
C ALA A 29 15.94 -15.39 1.79
N TYR A 30 14.78 -15.11 1.21
CA TYR A 30 13.59 -14.73 1.95
C TYR A 30 13.07 -15.88 2.83
N GLU A 31 12.91 -17.09 2.28
CA GLU A 31 12.44 -18.25 3.05
C GLU A 31 13.41 -18.60 4.20
N GLU A 32 14.70 -18.48 3.98
CA GLU A 32 15.69 -18.68 5.04
C GLU A 32 15.58 -17.59 6.11
N ALA A 33 15.44 -16.33 5.69
CA ALA A 33 15.41 -15.18 6.60
C ALA A 33 14.19 -15.19 7.54
N ILE A 34 12.99 -15.45 7.02
CA ILE A 34 11.77 -15.42 7.85
C ILE A 34 11.71 -16.56 8.87
N HIS A 35 12.48 -17.63 8.68
CA HIS A 35 12.61 -18.75 9.63
C HIS A 35 13.85 -18.64 10.52
N ASP A 36 14.70 -17.63 10.30
CA ASP A 36 15.88 -17.37 11.12
C ASP A 36 15.52 -16.46 12.31
N PRO A 37 15.61 -16.97 13.56
CA PRO A 37 15.28 -16.18 14.74
C PRO A 37 16.11 -14.89 14.89
N GLU A 38 17.37 -14.90 14.44
CA GLU A 38 18.24 -13.72 14.52
C GLU A 38 17.75 -12.61 13.57
N PHE A 39 17.41 -12.97 12.33
CA PHE A 39 16.82 -12.03 11.37
C PHE A 39 15.51 -11.44 11.88
N MET A 40 14.60 -12.27 12.38
CA MET A 40 13.32 -11.83 12.90
C MET A 40 13.46 -10.98 14.17
N MET A 41 14.41 -11.29 15.04
CA MET A 41 14.73 -10.46 16.21
C MET A 41 15.24 -9.08 15.77
N GLN A 42 16.11 -9.01 14.78
CA GLN A 42 16.62 -7.75 14.19
C GLN A 42 15.50 -6.95 13.55
N TYR A 43 14.63 -7.59 12.76
CA TYR A 43 13.46 -6.95 12.15
C TYR A 43 12.53 -6.35 13.22
N HIS A 44 12.16 -7.13 14.25
CA HIS A 44 11.33 -6.65 15.34
C HIS A 44 11.99 -5.54 16.17
N TYR A 45 13.31 -5.59 16.35
CA TYR A 45 14.05 -4.51 16.99
C TYR A 45 13.87 -3.19 16.24
N TYR A 46 14.06 -3.17 14.91
CA TYR A 46 13.88 -1.94 14.13
C TYR A 46 12.42 -1.50 14.06
N LEU A 47 11.48 -2.42 13.97
CA LEU A 47 10.06 -2.08 14.05
C LEU A 47 9.74 -1.34 15.37
N LYS A 48 10.26 -1.83 16.49
CA LYS A 48 10.00 -1.23 17.80
C LYS A 48 10.78 0.06 18.04
N GLN A 49 12.10 0.04 17.81
CA GLN A 49 12.99 1.12 18.23
C GLN A 49 13.12 2.25 17.20
N TYR A 50 12.89 1.96 15.93
CA TYR A 50 13.06 2.93 14.84
C TYR A 50 11.73 3.31 14.18
N VAL A 51 10.90 2.35 13.86
CA VAL A 51 9.59 2.61 13.23
C VAL A 51 8.57 3.15 14.24
N GLY A 52 8.70 2.79 15.51
CA GLY A 52 7.84 3.28 16.60
C GLY A 52 6.61 2.40 16.85
N ARG A 53 6.71 1.09 16.46
CA ARG A 53 5.61 0.15 16.73
C ARG A 53 5.58 -0.26 18.24
N GLU A 54 4.43 -0.63 18.78
CA GLU A 54 3.17 -0.91 18.05
C GLU A 54 2.40 0.38 17.78
N THR A 55 1.75 0.47 16.58
CA THR A 55 0.85 1.58 16.33
C THR A 55 -0.47 1.38 17.10
N PRO A 56 -1.09 2.45 17.63
CA PRO A 56 -2.35 2.34 18.37
C PRO A 56 -3.49 1.81 17.50
N LEU A 57 -4.39 1.05 18.11
CA LEU A 57 -5.76 0.86 17.64
C LEU A 57 -6.65 1.87 18.39
N TYR A 58 -6.87 3.02 17.78
CA TYR A 58 -7.57 4.14 18.39
C TYR A 58 -9.09 4.02 18.24
N TYR A 59 -9.81 4.04 19.35
CA TYR A 59 -11.27 4.14 19.33
C TYR A 59 -11.70 5.56 18.99
N ALA A 60 -12.30 5.73 17.83
CA ALA A 60 -12.76 7.02 17.33
C ALA A 60 -14.12 7.40 17.97
N GLU A 61 -14.06 7.97 19.17
CA GLU A 61 -15.21 8.15 20.06
C GLU A 61 -16.31 9.02 19.41
N ARG A 62 -15.93 10.17 18.83
CA ARG A 62 -16.90 11.10 18.24
C ARG A 62 -17.50 10.56 16.94
N LEU A 63 -16.70 9.85 16.13
CA LEU A 63 -17.21 9.15 14.95
C LEU A 63 -18.15 8.01 15.36
N SER A 64 -17.77 7.21 16.36
CA SER A 64 -18.59 6.11 16.85
C SER A 64 -19.94 6.61 17.37
N ALA A 65 -19.95 7.69 18.14
CA ALA A 65 -21.17 8.31 18.63
C ALA A 65 -22.05 8.87 17.49
N LYS A 66 -21.43 9.48 16.47
CA LYS A 66 -22.15 10.04 15.33
C LYS A 66 -22.80 8.95 14.46
N TYR A 67 -22.10 7.85 14.22
CA TYR A 67 -22.53 6.81 13.30
C TYR A 67 -23.26 5.64 13.96
N GLY A 68 -23.29 5.57 15.29
CA GLY A 68 -24.01 4.53 16.02
C GLY A 68 -23.39 3.14 15.91
N THR A 69 -22.08 3.05 15.71
CA THR A 69 -21.31 1.80 15.69
C THR A 69 -19.88 2.04 16.19
N LYS A 70 -19.19 1.02 16.68
CA LYS A 70 -17.81 1.18 17.16
C LYS A 70 -16.83 1.27 16.01
N ILE A 71 -16.13 2.39 15.89
CA ILE A 71 -15.14 2.67 14.84
C ILE A 71 -13.76 2.73 15.47
N TYR A 72 -12.87 1.85 15.03
CA TYR A 72 -11.46 1.80 15.42
C TYR A 72 -10.56 2.18 14.24
N LEU A 73 -9.55 2.98 14.50
CA LEU A 73 -8.54 3.38 13.52
C LEU A 73 -7.21 2.71 13.87
N LYS A 74 -6.70 1.84 12.99
CA LYS A 74 -5.32 1.33 13.09
C LYS A 74 -4.38 2.39 12.54
N ARG A 75 -3.60 3.02 13.44
CA ARG A 75 -2.89 4.27 13.25
C ARG A 75 -1.52 4.09 12.58
N GLU A 76 -1.49 3.54 11.35
CA GLU A 76 -0.24 3.39 10.58
C GLU A 76 0.36 4.75 10.13
N ASP A 77 -0.42 5.82 10.21
CA ASP A 77 0.00 7.21 10.04
C ASP A 77 0.99 7.70 11.12
N LEU A 78 1.08 7.01 12.24
CA LEU A 78 2.01 7.33 13.34
C LEU A 78 3.37 6.64 13.22
N ASN A 79 3.57 5.74 12.26
CA ASN A 79 4.88 5.17 11.99
C ASN A 79 5.90 6.25 11.61
N HIS A 80 7.17 5.97 11.86
CA HIS A 80 8.25 6.74 11.27
C HIS A 80 8.08 6.82 9.75
N THR A 81 8.31 7.98 9.14
CA THR A 81 7.97 8.37 7.76
C THR A 81 6.48 8.71 7.51
N GLY A 82 5.59 8.42 8.46
CA GLY A 82 4.18 8.82 8.42
C GLY A 82 3.26 7.91 7.62
N ALA A 83 3.65 6.65 7.38
CA ALA A 83 2.84 5.66 6.68
C ALA A 83 3.32 4.22 6.94
N HIS A 84 2.50 3.24 6.56
CA HIS A 84 2.78 1.80 6.67
C HIS A 84 3.99 1.30 5.85
N LYS A 85 4.44 2.06 4.85
CA LYS A 85 5.48 1.63 3.90
C LYS A 85 6.79 1.21 4.58
N ILE A 86 7.15 1.86 5.67
CA ILE A 86 8.40 1.59 6.39
C ILE A 86 8.46 0.16 6.96
N ASN A 87 7.33 -0.47 7.30
CA ASN A 87 7.30 -1.83 7.79
C ASN A 87 7.93 -2.81 6.80
N ASN A 88 7.47 -2.75 5.56
CA ASN A 88 7.95 -3.57 4.46
C ASN A 88 9.40 -3.21 4.08
N VAL A 89 9.72 -1.92 4.01
CA VAL A 89 11.07 -1.45 3.63
C VAL A 89 12.13 -1.95 4.60
N ILE A 90 11.90 -1.90 5.90
CA ILE A 90 12.86 -2.43 6.89
C ILE A 90 13.13 -3.92 6.65
N GLY A 91 12.08 -4.70 6.42
CA GLY A 91 12.23 -6.14 6.12
C GLY A 91 13.04 -6.39 4.85
N GLN A 92 12.72 -5.70 3.76
CA GLN A 92 13.42 -5.86 2.49
C GLN A 92 14.88 -5.35 2.54
N ILE A 93 15.16 -4.28 3.25
CA ILE A 93 16.55 -3.78 3.41
C ILE A 93 17.41 -4.73 4.24
N LEU A 94 16.87 -5.27 5.33
CA LEU A 94 17.57 -6.29 6.11
C LEU A 94 17.88 -7.52 5.26
N LEU A 95 16.92 -7.93 4.41
CA LEU A 95 17.12 -9.02 3.47
C LEU A 95 18.18 -8.68 2.41
N ALA A 96 18.15 -7.48 1.84
CA ALA A 96 19.16 -6.99 0.90
C ALA A 96 20.58 -7.05 1.50
N LYS A 97 20.74 -6.59 2.74
CA LYS A 97 22.02 -6.69 3.47
C LYS A 97 22.45 -8.15 3.67
N ARG A 98 21.53 -9.02 4.08
CA ARG A 98 21.82 -10.45 4.24
C ARG A 98 22.28 -11.10 2.94
N MET A 99 21.74 -10.65 1.80
CA MET A 99 22.15 -11.08 0.45
C MET A 99 23.45 -10.39 -0.04
N GLY A 100 24.11 -9.58 0.78
CA GLY A 100 25.34 -8.88 0.40
C GLY A 100 25.15 -7.74 -0.60
N LYS A 101 23.91 -7.24 -0.81
CA LYS A 101 23.67 -6.12 -1.72
C LYS A 101 24.10 -4.81 -1.05
N THR A 102 24.68 -3.92 -1.86
CA THR A 102 25.19 -2.60 -1.42
C THR A 102 24.33 -1.45 -1.93
N LYS A 103 23.45 -1.72 -2.89
CA LYS A 103 22.59 -0.73 -3.53
C LYS A 103 21.14 -1.17 -3.49
N VAL A 104 20.25 -0.20 -3.37
CA VAL A 104 18.82 -0.41 -3.50
C VAL A 104 18.22 0.53 -4.54
N ILE A 105 17.23 0.01 -5.25
CA ILE A 105 16.39 0.81 -6.14
C ILE A 105 14.93 0.65 -5.76
N ALA A 106 14.13 1.66 -6.03
CA ALA A 106 12.68 1.63 -5.84
C ALA A 106 11.98 2.49 -6.91
N GLU A 107 10.71 2.22 -7.12
CA GLU A 107 9.78 3.13 -7.80
C GLU A 107 8.88 3.82 -6.78
N THR A 108 8.34 4.98 -7.14
CA THR A 108 7.34 5.65 -6.30
C THR A 108 6.44 6.57 -7.13
N GLY A 109 5.15 6.67 -6.75
CA GLY A 109 4.21 7.66 -7.27
C GLY A 109 4.01 8.78 -6.26
N ALA A 110 3.24 8.55 -5.19
CA ALA A 110 3.03 9.52 -4.10
C ALA A 110 4.30 9.91 -3.32
N GLY A 111 5.42 9.25 -3.56
CA GLY A 111 6.68 9.51 -2.88
C GLY A 111 6.85 8.79 -1.53
N GLN A 112 5.81 8.26 -0.93
CA GLN A 112 5.89 7.65 0.41
C GLN A 112 6.77 6.39 0.44
N HIS A 113 6.68 5.55 -0.59
CA HIS A 113 7.57 4.40 -0.70
C HIS A 113 9.02 4.82 -0.94
N GLY A 114 9.24 5.81 -1.81
CA GLY A 114 10.56 6.38 -2.04
C GLY A 114 11.19 6.96 -0.78
N VAL A 115 10.43 7.74 0.01
CA VAL A 115 10.89 8.27 1.31
C VAL A 115 11.22 7.14 2.28
N ALA A 116 10.37 6.10 2.39
CA ALA A 116 10.65 4.96 3.26
C ALA A 116 11.92 4.21 2.82
N THR A 117 12.09 4.00 1.50
CA THR A 117 13.29 3.34 0.95
C THR A 117 14.55 4.15 1.19
N ALA A 118 14.51 5.47 0.91
CA ALA A 118 15.63 6.37 1.20
C ALA A 118 15.97 6.38 2.70
N THR A 119 14.96 6.37 3.57
CA THR A 119 15.13 6.29 5.03
C THR A 119 15.86 5.01 5.45
N GLY A 120 15.39 3.87 4.97
CA GLY A 120 16.03 2.59 5.27
C GLY A 120 17.44 2.49 4.67
N ALA A 121 17.64 2.96 3.43
CA ALA A 121 18.96 2.98 2.80
C ALA A 121 19.96 3.82 3.59
N ALA A 122 19.56 5.02 4.03
CA ALA A 122 20.39 5.88 4.89
C ALA A 122 20.71 5.20 6.23
N LEU A 123 19.73 4.54 6.86
CA LEU A 123 19.93 3.84 8.13
C LEU A 123 20.97 2.72 8.03
N PHE A 124 21.05 2.04 6.88
CA PHE A 124 21.90 0.87 6.68
C PHE A 124 23.09 1.10 5.76
N ASP A 125 23.41 2.37 5.45
CA ASP A 125 24.54 2.79 4.62
C ASP A 125 24.55 2.11 3.24
N MET A 126 23.43 2.23 2.52
CA MET A 126 23.25 1.69 1.17
C MET A 126 23.04 2.80 0.15
N GLU A 127 23.60 2.67 -1.04
CA GLU A 127 23.27 3.57 -2.15
C GLU A 127 21.80 3.40 -2.54
N CYS A 128 21.07 4.50 -2.71
CA CYS A 128 19.64 4.50 -3.03
C CYS A 128 19.34 5.29 -4.30
N THR A 129 18.66 4.65 -5.25
CA THR A 129 18.10 5.33 -6.42
C THR A 129 16.59 5.09 -6.49
N VAL A 130 15.81 6.17 -6.59
CA VAL A 130 14.35 6.12 -6.67
C VAL A 130 13.88 6.63 -8.03
N TYR A 131 13.14 5.80 -8.76
CA TYR A 131 12.51 6.17 -10.03
C TYR A 131 11.13 6.75 -9.76
N MET A 132 10.85 7.90 -10.36
CA MET A 132 9.58 8.61 -10.17
C MET A 132 9.14 9.25 -11.48
N GLY A 133 7.87 9.14 -11.81
CA GLY A 133 7.31 9.79 -13.00
C GLY A 133 7.45 11.31 -12.92
N LYS A 134 7.70 11.97 -14.05
CA LYS A 134 7.86 13.44 -14.12
C LYS A 134 6.65 14.19 -13.56
N GLU A 135 5.43 13.71 -13.83
CA GLU A 135 4.21 14.29 -13.26
C GLU A 135 4.16 14.14 -11.76
N ASP A 136 4.50 12.96 -11.25
CA ASP A 136 4.50 12.67 -9.83
C ASP A 136 5.54 13.51 -9.07
N ILE A 137 6.72 13.75 -9.66
CA ILE A 137 7.75 14.65 -9.10
C ILE A 137 7.19 16.06 -8.91
N GLN A 138 6.41 16.55 -9.88
CA GLN A 138 5.84 17.91 -9.79
C GLN A 138 4.77 18.00 -8.71
N ARG A 139 3.94 16.96 -8.57
CA ARG A 139 2.87 16.88 -7.55
C ARG A 139 3.41 16.68 -6.13
N GLN A 140 4.55 16.01 -5.99
CA GLN A 140 5.07 15.51 -4.71
C GLN A 140 6.46 16.05 -4.36
N LYS A 141 6.74 17.34 -4.65
CA LYS A 141 8.03 18.00 -4.43
C LYS A 141 8.57 17.84 -3.00
N LEU A 142 7.67 17.85 -1.99
CA LEU A 142 8.06 17.68 -0.60
C LEU A 142 8.69 16.30 -0.34
N ASN A 143 8.14 15.26 -0.93
CA ASN A 143 8.69 13.91 -0.78
C ASN A 143 9.98 13.74 -1.58
N VAL A 144 10.10 14.39 -2.76
CA VAL A 144 11.37 14.42 -3.52
C VAL A 144 12.48 15.04 -2.66
N MET A 145 12.22 16.20 -2.08
CA MET A 145 13.20 16.86 -1.18
C MET A 145 13.58 15.95 0.01
N ARG A 146 12.60 15.26 0.62
CA ARG A 146 12.88 14.31 1.72
C ARG A 146 13.81 13.18 1.28
N MET A 147 13.57 12.59 0.10
CA MET A 147 14.44 11.54 -0.45
C MET A 147 15.86 12.05 -0.68
N GLU A 148 16.02 13.23 -1.26
CA GLU A 148 17.33 13.85 -1.50
C GLU A 148 18.07 14.21 -0.19
N MET A 149 17.36 14.72 0.82
CA MET A 149 17.92 14.96 2.17
C MET A 149 18.43 13.67 2.84
N LEU A 150 17.83 12.53 2.52
CA LEU A 150 18.23 11.20 3.01
C LEU A 150 19.35 10.58 2.16
N GLY A 151 19.88 11.31 1.15
CA GLY A 151 20.97 10.86 0.30
C GLY A 151 20.55 10.02 -0.89
N ALA A 152 19.26 9.84 -1.15
CA ALA A 152 18.79 9.11 -2.32
C ALA A 152 18.87 9.96 -3.60
N LYS A 153 19.20 9.31 -4.72
CA LYS A 153 19.10 9.89 -6.06
C LYS A 153 17.71 9.69 -6.60
N VAL A 154 16.98 10.77 -6.89
CA VAL A 154 15.68 10.69 -7.57
C VAL A 154 15.90 10.83 -9.09
N VAL A 155 15.39 9.85 -9.84
CA VAL A 155 15.50 9.81 -11.30
C VAL A 155 14.12 10.03 -11.91
N SER A 156 14.00 11.12 -12.69
CA SER A 156 12.77 11.43 -13.45
C SER A 156 12.58 10.46 -14.61
N VAL A 157 11.40 9.86 -14.68
CA VAL A 157 10.98 9.00 -15.81
C VAL A 157 10.03 9.79 -16.70
N GLU A 158 10.44 9.97 -17.95
CA GLU A 158 9.72 10.78 -18.95
C GLU A 158 9.09 9.94 -20.07
N SER A 159 9.05 8.62 -19.91
CA SER A 159 8.44 7.70 -20.87
C SER A 159 6.97 7.42 -20.55
N GLY A 160 6.19 7.07 -21.57
CA GLY A 160 4.81 6.64 -21.41
C GLY A 160 3.90 7.72 -20.81
N SER A 161 3.22 7.37 -19.72
CA SER A 161 2.31 8.26 -18.99
C SER A 161 3.00 9.19 -17.99
N ASN A 162 4.33 9.08 -17.83
CA ASN A 162 5.10 9.83 -16.82
C ASN A 162 4.63 9.61 -15.36
N THR A 163 4.06 8.45 -15.08
CA THR A 163 3.50 8.08 -13.76
C THR A 163 4.20 6.85 -13.18
N ILE A 164 3.71 6.38 -12.02
CA ILE A 164 4.25 5.21 -11.32
C ILE A 164 4.37 3.96 -12.20
N LYS A 165 3.47 3.74 -13.18
CA LYS A 165 3.53 2.58 -14.09
C LYS A 165 4.86 2.58 -14.85
N ASP A 166 5.27 3.70 -15.39
CA ASP A 166 6.51 3.82 -16.17
C ASP A 166 7.75 3.88 -15.28
N ALA A 167 7.63 4.45 -14.07
CA ALA A 167 8.67 4.38 -13.05
C ALA A 167 8.97 2.92 -12.66
N THR A 168 7.94 2.09 -12.50
CA THR A 168 8.07 0.64 -12.23
C THR A 168 8.77 -0.08 -13.38
N ASN A 169 8.40 0.22 -14.63
CA ASN A 169 9.05 -0.34 -15.82
C ASN A 169 10.54 0.00 -15.86
N GLU A 170 10.93 1.24 -15.51
CA GLU A 170 12.33 1.66 -15.50
C GLU A 170 13.12 1.01 -14.36
N ALA A 171 12.51 0.89 -13.17
CA ALA A 171 13.10 0.17 -12.06
C ALA A 171 13.39 -1.30 -12.42
N ILE A 172 12.42 -2.01 -13.01
CA ILE A 172 12.59 -3.41 -13.46
C ILE A 172 13.69 -3.51 -14.54
N ARG A 173 13.74 -2.58 -15.52
CA ARG A 173 14.80 -2.56 -16.54
C ARG A 173 16.19 -2.35 -15.96
N THR A 174 16.30 -1.47 -14.97
CA THR A 174 17.57 -1.23 -14.27
C THR A 174 17.95 -2.44 -13.45
N TRP A 175 17.01 -3.01 -12.69
CA TRP A 175 17.27 -4.20 -11.90
C TRP A 175 17.78 -5.37 -12.74
N ALA A 176 17.20 -5.58 -13.93
CA ALA A 176 17.68 -6.63 -14.85
C ALA A 176 19.15 -6.47 -15.28
N LYS A 177 19.70 -5.26 -15.18
CA LYS A 177 21.10 -4.95 -15.53
C LYS A 177 22.04 -4.96 -14.33
N THR A 178 21.53 -4.74 -13.11
CA THR A 178 22.33 -4.44 -11.91
C THR A 178 22.04 -5.38 -10.74
N ALA A 179 21.29 -6.46 -10.95
CA ALA A 179 20.82 -7.37 -9.91
C ALA A 179 21.96 -8.02 -9.08
N GLU A 180 23.19 -8.02 -9.59
CA GLU A 180 24.34 -8.57 -8.89
C GLU A 180 24.62 -7.85 -7.56
N ASP A 181 24.63 -6.53 -7.54
CA ASP A 181 24.91 -5.69 -6.37
C ASP A 181 23.71 -4.86 -5.88
N THR A 182 22.61 -4.88 -6.61
CA THR A 182 21.46 -4.03 -6.42
C THR A 182 20.22 -4.84 -6.05
N PHE A 183 19.54 -4.45 -4.98
CA PHE A 183 18.25 -5.01 -4.57
C PHE A 183 17.12 -4.09 -5.01
N TYR A 184 16.08 -4.65 -5.63
CA TYR A 184 14.87 -3.90 -5.96
C TYR A 184 13.88 -4.01 -4.80
N ILE A 185 13.57 -2.87 -4.15
CA ILE A 185 12.60 -2.77 -3.06
C ILE A 185 11.23 -2.41 -3.64
N ILE A 186 10.31 -3.36 -3.66
CA ILE A 186 8.94 -3.13 -4.12
C ILE A 186 8.06 -2.64 -2.98
N GLY A 187 7.36 -1.52 -3.22
CA GLY A 187 6.56 -0.83 -2.20
C GLY A 187 5.14 -1.33 -2.04
N SER A 188 4.69 -2.28 -2.86
CA SER A 188 3.33 -2.82 -2.79
C SER A 188 3.30 -4.34 -2.93
N ALA A 189 2.14 -4.95 -2.68
CA ALA A 189 1.94 -6.39 -2.79
C ALA A 189 1.76 -6.83 -4.25
N VAL A 190 2.57 -6.27 -5.15
CA VAL A 190 2.58 -6.46 -6.61
C VAL A 190 3.94 -7.01 -7.05
N GLY A 191 4.08 -7.30 -8.33
CA GLY A 191 5.34 -7.77 -8.89
C GLY A 191 5.45 -9.30 -8.98
N PRO A 192 6.58 -9.81 -9.52
CA PRO A 192 6.79 -11.24 -9.65
C PRO A 192 6.97 -11.91 -8.28
N TYR A 193 6.58 -13.17 -8.16
CA TYR A 193 6.90 -13.95 -6.97
C TYR A 193 8.43 -13.95 -6.72
N PRO A 194 8.93 -13.76 -5.48
CA PRO A 194 8.22 -13.84 -4.20
C PRO A 194 7.67 -12.50 -3.64
N TYR A 195 7.76 -11.38 -4.36
CA TYR A 195 7.43 -10.05 -3.84
C TYR A 195 6.04 -9.94 -3.19
N PRO A 196 4.92 -10.41 -3.80
CA PRO A 196 3.61 -10.28 -3.16
C PRO A 196 3.55 -10.98 -1.80
N LYS A 197 4.16 -12.17 -1.68
CA LYS A 197 4.25 -12.93 -0.43
C LYS A 197 5.10 -12.20 0.61
N MET A 198 6.28 -11.74 0.20
CA MET A 198 7.25 -11.05 1.07
C MET A 198 6.66 -9.74 1.61
N VAL A 199 6.03 -8.94 0.75
CA VAL A 199 5.39 -7.68 1.15
C VAL A 199 4.24 -7.94 2.12
N LYS A 200 3.39 -8.94 1.86
CA LYS A 200 2.34 -9.35 2.80
C LYS A 200 2.92 -9.70 4.16
N GLU A 201 3.95 -10.54 4.22
CA GLU A 201 4.56 -10.97 5.49
C GLU A 201 5.05 -9.76 6.31
N PHE A 202 5.83 -8.86 5.70
CA PHE A 202 6.33 -7.68 6.40
C PHE A 202 5.25 -6.66 6.74
N GLN A 203 4.12 -6.64 6.03
CA GLN A 203 2.99 -5.78 6.37
C GLN A 203 1.99 -6.44 7.33
N SER A 204 2.04 -7.76 7.53
CA SER A 204 1.11 -8.48 8.41
C SER A 204 1.22 -8.07 9.89
N VAL A 205 2.30 -7.39 10.27
CA VAL A 205 2.41 -6.74 11.59
C VAL A 205 1.20 -5.83 11.89
N ILE A 206 0.58 -5.26 10.86
CA ILE A 206 -0.62 -4.40 10.98
C ILE A 206 -1.80 -5.20 11.53
N SER A 207 -2.14 -6.33 10.88
CA SER A 207 -3.27 -7.17 11.32
C SER A 207 -2.97 -7.91 12.63
N ARG A 208 -1.75 -8.39 12.79
CA ARG A 208 -1.30 -9.09 14.00
C ARG A 208 -1.50 -8.25 15.26
N GLU A 209 -1.08 -6.98 15.19
CA GLU A 209 -1.31 -6.03 16.28
C GLU A 209 -2.79 -5.65 16.41
N ALA A 210 -3.47 -5.33 15.31
CA ALA A 210 -4.86 -4.90 15.32
C ALA A 210 -5.79 -5.98 15.90
N LYS A 211 -5.58 -7.25 15.53
CA LYS A 211 -6.37 -8.39 16.05
C LYS A 211 -6.20 -8.54 17.56
N ARG A 212 -4.96 -8.50 18.06
CA ARG A 212 -4.68 -8.57 19.48
C ARG A 212 -5.26 -7.37 20.24
N GLN A 213 -5.01 -6.16 19.76
CA GLN A 213 -5.49 -4.92 20.38
C GLN A 213 -7.02 -4.86 20.42
N HIS A 214 -7.70 -5.32 19.36
CA HIS A 214 -9.16 -5.38 19.34
C HIS A 214 -9.71 -6.46 20.29
N MET A 215 -9.05 -7.62 20.36
CA MET A 215 -9.40 -8.67 21.32
C MET A 215 -9.25 -8.18 22.78
N GLU A 216 -8.21 -7.39 23.06
CA GLU A 216 -8.01 -6.78 24.39
C GLU A 216 -9.09 -5.74 24.71
N ALA A 217 -9.56 -4.98 23.72
CA ALA A 217 -10.56 -3.93 23.90
C ALA A 217 -12.00 -4.46 23.96
N GLU A 218 -12.36 -5.42 23.11
CA GLU A 218 -13.73 -5.86 22.88
C GLU A 218 -14.01 -7.33 23.25
N GLY A 219 -12.97 -8.13 23.53
CA GLY A 219 -13.10 -9.57 23.83
C GLY A 219 -13.50 -10.45 22.66
N LYS A 220 -13.54 -9.90 21.43
CA LYS A 220 -13.94 -10.61 20.20
C LYS A 220 -13.20 -10.05 18.98
N ASN A 221 -13.27 -10.75 17.82
CA ASN A 221 -12.85 -10.19 16.53
C ASN A 221 -13.76 -9.01 16.11
N PRO A 222 -13.29 -8.07 15.28
CA PRO A 222 -14.16 -7.05 14.69
C PRO A 222 -15.14 -7.68 13.71
N ASP A 223 -16.30 -7.04 13.53
CA ASP A 223 -17.27 -7.49 12.52
C ASP A 223 -16.79 -7.14 11.10
N VAL A 224 -16.06 -6.03 10.95
CA VAL A 224 -15.59 -5.55 9.64
C VAL A 224 -14.16 -5.00 9.73
N VAL A 225 -13.32 -5.34 8.76
CA VAL A 225 -11.98 -4.78 8.57
C VAL A 225 -11.90 -4.12 7.20
N LYS A 226 -11.38 -2.88 7.14
CA LYS A 226 -11.32 -2.07 5.91
C LYS A 226 -9.96 -1.46 5.70
N ALA A 227 -9.56 -1.38 4.43
CA ALA A 227 -8.38 -0.65 4.02
C ALA A 227 -8.52 -0.15 2.58
N CYS A 228 -7.85 0.95 2.23
CA CYS A 228 -7.78 1.41 0.84
C CYS A 228 -6.91 0.47 -0.01
N VAL A 229 -7.22 0.39 -1.30
CA VAL A 229 -6.54 -0.50 -2.23
C VAL A 229 -6.10 0.28 -3.48
N GLY A 230 -4.78 0.44 -3.63
CA GLY A 230 -4.11 0.70 -4.89
C GLY A 230 -3.43 -0.60 -5.31
N GLY A 231 -2.10 -0.72 -5.20
CA GLY A 231 -1.43 -2.03 -5.33
C GLY A 231 -1.73 -3.00 -4.17
N GLY A 232 -2.24 -2.51 -3.04
CA GLY A 232 -2.84 -3.31 -1.98
C GLY A 232 -1.93 -3.72 -0.83
N SER A 233 -0.80 -3.02 -0.57
CA SER A 233 0.12 -3.43 0.52
C SER A 233 -0.45 -3.21 1.92
N ASN A 234 -1.07 -2.05 2.18
CA ASN A 234 -1.69 -1.81 3.49
C ASN A 234 -2.88 -2.74 3.73
N SER A 235 -3.68 -2.96 2.72
CA SER A 235 -4.87 -3.79 2.81
C SER A 235 -4.55 -5.27 2.99
N ILE A 236 -3.59 -5.82 2.25
CA ILE A 236 -3.21 -7.22 2.44
C ILE A 236 -2.54 -7.43 3.82
N GLY A 237 -1.74 -6.45 4.28
CA GLY A 237 -1.19 -6.46 5.63
C GLY A 237 -2.26 -6.38 6.71
N MET A 238 -3.32 -5.58 6.49
CA MET A 238 -4.44 -5.46 7.43
C MET A 238 -5.37 -6.68 7.39
N PHE A 239 -5.47 -7.37 6.25
CA PHE A 239 -6.32 -8.55 6.10
C PHE A 239 -5.66 -9.85 6.58
N ALA A 240 -4.32 -9.92 6.59
CA ALA A 240 -3.55 -11.15 6.71
C ALA A 240 -4.03 -12.08 7.83
N ASP A 241 -4.13 -11.60 9.08
CA ASP A 241 -4.56 -12.41 10.23
C ASP A 241 -6.09 -12.54 10.38
N PHE A 242 -6.85 -11.97 9.44
CA PHE A 242 -8.31 -12.08 9.38
C PHE A 242 -8.81 -12.89 8.18
N ILE A 243 -7.92 -13.30 7.26
CA ILE A 243 -8.31 -14.09 6.08
C ILE A 243 -9.00 -15.40 6.48
N ASP A 244 -8.50 -16.04 7.52
CA ASP A 244 -9.01 -17.33 8.01
C ASP A 244 -10.13 -17.18 9.06
N GLU A 245 -10.62 -15.95 9.31
CA GLU A 245 -11.72 -15.66 10.23
C GLU A 245 -13.00 -15.37 9.40
N PRO A 246 -13.81 -16.37 9.09
CA PRO A 246 -14.94 -16.21 8.15
C PRO A 246 -16.04 -15.26 8.64
N GLU A 247 -16.11 -15.02 9.97
CA GLU A 247 -17.07 -14.07 10.57
C GLU A 247 -16.67 -12.61 10.37
N VAL A 248 -15.40 -12.33 10.02
CA VAL A 248 -14.89 -10.98 9.80
C VAL A 248 -15.07 -10.60 8.32
N GLU A 249 -15.87 -9.58 8.04
CA GLU A 249 -16.03 -9.04 6.69
C GLU A 249 -14.79 -8.23 6.29
N LEU A 250 -14.12 -8.62 5.20
CA LEU A 250 -12.96 -7.89 4.64
C LEU A 250 -13.40 -7.02 3.47
N ILE A 251 -13.08 -5.72 3.53
CA ILE A 251 -13.49 -4.75 2.51
C ILE A 251 -12.30 -3.94 2.04
N GLY A 252 -11.92 -4.13 0.77
CA GLY A 252 -10.96 -3.28 0.06
C GLY A 252 -11.68 -2.11 -0.60
N VAL A 253 -11.13 -0.90 -0.45
CA VAL A 253 -11.73 0.32 -0.99
C VAL A 253 -10.82 0.94 -2.04
N GLU A 254 -11.27 0.91 -3.30
CA GLU A 254 -10.58 1.48 -4.45
C GLU A 254 -10.99 2.94 -4.72
N ALA A 255 -10.21 3.63 -5.54
CA ALA A 255 -10.54 4.98 -5.98
C ALA A 255 -11.41 4.96 -7.24
N ALA A 256 -12.65 5.45 -7.13
CA ALA A 256 -13.54 5.68 -8.28
C ALA A 256 -13.23 7.00 -9.02
N GLY A 257 -12.25 7.78 -8.57
CA GLY A 257 -11.90 9.04 -9.22
C GLY A 257 -13.10 9.97 -9.39
N PHE A 258 -13.38 10.35 -10.63
CA PHE A 258 -14.55 11.16 -10.97
C PHE A 258 -15.87 10.38 -11.12
N GLY A 259 -15.83 9.08 -10.88
CA GLY A 259 -16.91 8.14 -11.09
C GLY A 259 -16.49 7.03 -12.07
N ILE A 260 -16.86 5.80 -11.77
CA ILE A 260 -16.50 4.61 -12.59
C ILE A 260 -16.99 4.78 -14.04
N GLU A 261 -18.17 5.35 -14.23
CA GLU A 261 -18.81 5.60 -15.52
C GLU A 261 -18.06 6.62 -16.40
N THR A 262 -17.18 7.44 -15.81
CA THR A 262 -16.41 8.45 -16.55
C THR A 262 -15.17 7.88 -17.27
N GLY A 263 -14.78 6.65 -16.91
CA GLY A 263 -13.51 6.06 -17.32
C GLY A 263 -12.27 6.68 -16.66
N LYS A 264 -12.45 7.66 -15.76
CA LYS A 264 -11.38 8.30 -14.97
C LYS A 264 -11.42 7.81 -13.53
N HIS A 265 -10.90 6.63 -13.32
CA HIS A 265 -10.88 5.93 -12.02
C HIS A 265 -9.66 4.99 -11.93
N ALA A 266 -9.41 4.43 -10.74
CA ALA A 266 -8.37 3.44 -10.49
C ALA A 266 -8.94 2.14 -9.88
N SER A 267 -10.15 1.75 -10.31
CA SER A 267 -10.90 0.62 -9.75
C SER A 267 -10.69 -0.66 -10.56
N ALA A 268 -9.47 -1.24 -10.47
CA ALA A 268 -9.10 -2.45 -11.20
C ALA A 268 -9.89 -3.69 -10.74
N MET A 269 -10.32 -3.75 -9.49
CA MET A 269 -11.13 -4.86 -8.97
C MET A 269 -12.59 -4.78 -9.41
N ALA A 270 -13.10 -3.57 -9.64
CA ALA A 270 -14.48 -3.39 -10.11
C ALA A 270 -14.63 -3.65 -11.62
N LEU A 271 -13.72 -3.13 -12.43
CA LEU A 271 -13.84 -3.10 -13.91
C LEU A 271 -12.66 -3.75 -14.66
N GLY A 272 -11.59 -4.12 -13.96
CA GLY A 272 -10.41 -4.72 -14.60
C GLY A 272 -10.67 -6.15 -15.08
N GLU A 273 -9.85 -6.56 -16.03
CA GLU A 273 -9.77 -7.91 -16.57
C GLU A 273 -8.45 -8.58 -16.21
N PRO A 274 -8.39 -9.92 -16.14
CA PRO A 274 -7.13 -10.63 -15.88
C PRO A 274 -6.10 -10.38 -16.98
N GLY A 275 -4.92 -9.89 -16.60
CA GLY A 275 -3.82 -9.63 -17.51
C GLY A 275 -2.47 -9.72 -16.81
N VAL A 276 -1.38 -9.43 -17.52
CA VAL A 276 -0.02 -9.46 -17.00
C VAL A 276 0.57 -8.05 -16.99
N LEU A 277 1.03 -7.60 -15.82
CA LEU A 277 1.71 -6.32 -15.64
C LEU A 277 2.80 -6.45 -14.57
N HIS A 278 3.95 -5.81 -14.76
CA HIS A 278 5.05 -5.76 -13.78
C HIS A 278 5.46 -7.13 -13.23
N GLY A 279 5.42 -8.16 -14.07
CA GLY A 279 5.87 -9.50 -13.71
C GLY A 279 4.84 -10.41 -13.01
N MET A 280 3.60 -9.99 -12.88
CA MET A 280 2.53 -10.77 -12.28
C MET A 280 1.27 -10.81 -13.15
N ARG A 281 0.46 -11.86 -12.99
CA ARG A 281 -0.92 -11.90 -13.50
C ARG A 281 -1.88 -11.45 -12.41
N SER A 282 -2.73 -10.48 -12.72
CA SER A 282 -3.72 -9.93 -11.79
C SER A 282 -4.88 -9.26 -12.53
N TYR A 283 -5.83 -8.62 -11.84
CA TYR A 283 -6.79 -7.71 -12.45
C TYR A 283 -6.12 -6.39 -12.81
N LEU A 284 -6.37 -5.93 -14.05
CA LEU A 284 -5.77 -4.72 -14.63
C LEU A 284 -6.84 -3.91 -15.34
N LEU A 285 -6.69 -2.58 -15.30
CA LEU A 285 -7.40 -1.68 -16.21
C LEU A 285 -6.73 -1.76 -17.58
N GLN A 286 -7.38 -2.39 -18.54
CA GLN A 286 -6.88 -2.59 -19.90
C GLN A 286 -8.02 -2.49 -20.91
N ASP A 287 -7.69 -2.16 -22.16
CA ASP A 287 -8.63 -2.18 -23.26
C ASP A 287 -8.79 -3.59 -23.86
N THR A 288 -9.62 -3.71 -24.88
CA THR A 288 -9.89 -4.98 -25.58
C THR A 288 -8.66 -5.59 -26.24
N ASP A 289 -7.63 -4.80 -26.52
CA ASP A 289 -6.36 -5.23 -27.13
C ASP A 289 -5.31 -5.56 -26.05
N GLY A 290 -5.64 -5.40 -24.76
CA GLY A 290 -4.74 -5.66 -23.63
C GLY A 290 -3.80 -4.50 -23.31
N ASN A 291 -4.00 -3.31 -23.89
CA ASN A 291 -3.21 -2.14 -23.53
C ASN A 291 -3.67 -1.59 -22.17
N ILE A 292 -2.71 -1.30 -21.31
CA ILE A 292 -2.98 -0.75 -19.98
C ILE A 292 -3.58 0.65 -20.11
N GLN A 293 -4.74 0.85 -19.55
CA GLN A 293 -5.41 2.14 -19.45
C GLN A 293 -4.81 2.99 -18.35
N LEU A 294 -4.89 4.32 -18.51
CA LEU A 294 -4.47 5.24 -17.47
C LEU A 294 -5.44 5.16 -16.30
N ALA A 295 -4.90 4.93 -15.12
CA ALA A 295 -5.65 5.09 -13.88
C ALA A 295 -5.81 6.59 -13.57
N HIS A 296 -6.80 6.94 -12.74
CA HIS A 296 -6.99 8.29 -12.22
C HIS A 296 -7.50 8.26 -10.78
N SER A 297 -6.86 9.02 -9.91
CA SER A 297 -7.29 9.31 -8.56
C SER A 297 -6.69 10.64 -8.10
N ILE A 298 -7.43 11.39 -7.29
CA ILE A 298 -6.87 12.54 -6.54
C ILE A 298 -5.76 12.10 -5.59
N SER A 299 -5.79 10.84 -5.17
CA SER A 299 -4.76 10.19 -4.36
C SER A 299 -3.69 9.55 -5.26
N ALA A 300 -2.49 10.13 -5.27
CA ALA A 300 -1.38 9.58 -6.04
C ALA A 300 -0.97 8.15 -5.62
N GLY A 301 -1.24 7.74 -4.38
CA GLY A 301 -0.94 6.38 -3.89
C GLY A 301 -1.95 5.33 -4.32
N LEU A 302 -3.13 5.73 -4.84
CA LEU A 302 -4.13 4.83 -5.41
C LEU A 302 -4.18 4.88 -6.94
N ASP A 303 -3.40 5.75 -7.57
CA ASP A 303 -3.33 5.93 -9.01
C ASP A 303 -2.49 4.82 -9.68
N TYR A 304 -2.98 3.59 -9.63
CA TYR A 304 -2.32 2.40 -10.18
C TYR A 304 -3.33 1.54 -10.95
N PRO A 305 -3.01 1.10 -12.18
CA PRO A 305 -3.97 0.41 -13.05
C PRO A 305 -4.14 -1.09 -12.73
N GLY A 306 -3.62 -1.58 -11.64
CA GLY A 306 -3.67 -2.99 -11.25
C GLY A 306 -3.77 -3.17 -9.76
N VAL A 307 -3.71 -4.43 -9.31
CA VAL A 307 -3.81 -4.81 -7.90
C VAL A 307 -2.93 -6.02 -7.61
N GLY A 308 -2.58 -6.23 -6.34
CA GLY A 308 -1.85 -7.42 -5.91
C GLY A 308 -2.59 -8.72 -6.24
N PRO A 309 -1.87 -9.79 -6.64
CA PRO A 309 -2.51 -11.03 -7.11
C PRO A 309 -3.29 -11.77 -6.01
N GLU A 310 -2.91 -11.62 -4.74
CA GLU A 310 -3.68 -12.20 -3.64
C GLU A 310 -5.02 -11.49 -3.45
N HIS A 311 -5.08 -10.16 -3.65
CA HIS A 311 -6.35 -9.44 -3.67
C HIS A 311 -7.29 -9.93 -4.77
N ALA A 312 -6.74 -10.17 -5.97
CA ALA A 312 -7.49 -10.76 -7.07
C ALA A 312 -8.09 -12.13 -6.69
N TYR A 313 -7.30 -12.96 -6.04
CA TYR A 313 -7.74 -14.26 -5.53
C TYR A 313 -8.80 -14.13 -4.43
N LEU A 314 -8.63 -13.23 -3.48
CA LEU A 314 -9.60 -12.99 -2.40
C LEU A 314 -10.95 -12.50 -2.94
N ARG A 315 -10.94 -11.70 -4.02
CA ARG A 315 -12.16 -11.33 -4.75
C ARG A 315 -12.83 -12.53 -5.39
N ASP A 316 -12.10 -13.32 -6.18
CA ASP A 316 -12.65 -14.44 -6.94
C ASP A 316 -13.21 -15.54 -6.04
N THR A 317 -12.60 -15.74 -4.87
CA THR A 317 -13.11 -16.69 -3.86
C THR A 317 -14.25 -16.13 -3.01
N GLY A 318 -14.56 -14.84 -3.15
CA GLY A 318 -15.57 -14.17 -2.33
C GLY A 318 -15.14 -13.94 -0.88
N ARG A 319 -13.83 -14.13 -0.57
CA ARG A 319 -13.33 -13.92 0.80
C ARG A 319 -13.28 -12.44 1.18
N ALA A 320 -12.94 -11.57 0.24
CA ALA A 320 -12.98 -10.13 0.43
C ALA A 320 -13.86 -9.44 -0.62
N LYS A 321 -14.54 -8.39 -0.20
CA LYS A 321 -15.34 -7.51 -1.09
C LYS A 321 -14.49 -6.30 -1.48
N TYR A 322 -14.70 -5.81 -2.69
CA TYR A 322 -14.04 -4.60 -3.18
C TYR A 322 -15.11 -3.61 -3.64
N VAL A 323 -14.93 -2.38 -3.21
CA VAL A 323 -15.85 -1.26 -3.46
C VAL A 323 -15.06 -0.04 -3.89
N ALA A 324 -15.72 0.90 -4.53
CA ALA A 324 -15.07 2.12 -5.01
C ALA A 324 -15.69 3.38 -4.40
N ILE A 325 -14.85 4.38 -4.13
CA ILE A 325 -15.21 5.68 -3.55
C ILE A 325 -14.67 6.77 -4.46
N THR A 326 -15.50 7.77 -4.77
CA THR A 326 -15.13 8.93 -5.58
C THR A 326 -14.21 9.88 -4.82
N ASP A 327 -13.46 10.71 -5.57
CA ASP A 327 -12.60 11.74 -5.01
C ASP A 327 -13.38 12.70 -4.07
N VAL A 328 -14.61 13.05 -4.46
CA VAL A 328 -15.49 13.91 -3.65
C VAL A 328 -15.83 13.27 -2.31
N GLU A 329 -16.25 12.02 -2.33
CA GLU A 329 -16.59 11.27 -1.10
C GLU A 329 -15.40 11.10 -0.18
N ALA A 330 -14.21 10.81 -0.76
CA ALA A 330 -12.97 10.69 0.00
C ALA A 330 -12.60 12.01 0.69
N MET A 331 -12.69 13.13 -0.04
CA MET A 331 -12.36 14.44 0.50
C MET A 331 -13.36 14.92 1.57
N ASP A 332 -14.65 14.65 1.38
CA ASP A 332 -15.66 14.95 2.39
C ASP A 332 -15.42 14.16 3.69
N ALA A 333 -15.08 12.86 3.57
CA ALA A 333 -14.74 12.01 4.72
C ALA A 333 -13.44 12.43 5.40
N LEU A 334 -12.42 12.86 4.64
CA LEU A 334 -11.19 13.42 5.16
C LEU A 334 -11.49 14.63 6.06
N MET A 335 -12.28 15.57 5.55
CA MET A 335 -12.63 16.78 6.30
C MET A 335 -13.47 16.47 7.54
N GLU A 336 -14.33 15.47 7.48
CA GLU A 336 -15.11 15.01 8.62
C GLU A 336 -14.23 14.39 9.71
N LEU A 337 -13.29 13.49 9.32
CA LEU A 337 -12.34 12.90 10.26
C LEU A 337 -11.48 13.98 10.94
N CYS A 338 -11.00 14.98 10.18
CA CYS A 338 -10.26 16.12 10.73
C CYS A 338 -11.06 16.85 11.80
N LYS A 339 -12.33 17.17 11.53
CA LYS A 339 -13.18 17.95 12.44
C LYS A 339 -13.63 17.16 13.67
N LEU A 340 -13.85 15.86 13.53
CA LEU A 340 -14.35 15.04 14.64
C LEU A 340 -13.23 14.46 15.51
N GLU A 341 -12.15 13.99 14.91
CA GLU A 341 -11.10 13.28 15.66
C GLU A 341 -9.76 14.05 15.71
N GLY A 342 -9.65 15.19 15.02
CA GLY A 342 -8.39 15.95 14.99
C GLY A 342 -7.26 15.22 14.25
N ILE A 343 -7.60 14.32 13.33
CA ILE A 343 -6.64 13.52 12.57
C ILE A 343 -6.72 13.92 11.10
N ILE A 344 -5.58 14.29 10.52
CA ILE A 344 -5.45 14.59 9.08
C ILE A 344 -4.92 13.33 8.39
N PRO A 345 -5.79 12.50 7.77
CA PRO A 345 -5.35 11.28 7.10
C PRO A 345 -4.75 11.60 5.73
N ALA A 346 -3.93 10.70 5.20
CA ALA A 346 -3.61 10.72 3.78
C ALA A 346 -4.89 10.51 2.94
N ILE A 347 -4.94 11.10 1.74
CA ILE A 347 -6.11 11.00 0.84
C ILE A 347 -6.39 9.51 0.51
N GLU A 348 -5.35 8.68 0.42
CA GLU A 348 -5.49 7.24 0.29
C GLU A 348 -6.40 6.65 1.37
N SER A 349 -6.08 6.93 2.64
CA SER A 349 -6.82 6.41 3.80
C SER A 349 -8.24 6.97 3.86
N ALA A 350 -8.45 8.18 3.37
CA ALA A 350 -9.76 8.83 3.35
C ALA A 350 -10.79 8.05 2.53
N HIS A 351 -10.38 7.31 1.49
CA HIS A 351 -11.27 6.42 0.74
C HIS A 351 -11.85 5.31 1.64
N ALA A 352 -11.00 4.68 2.46
CA ALA A 352 -11.47 3.67 3.42
C ALA A 352 -12.39 4.26 4.49
N VAL A 353 -12.10 5.47 4.96
CA VAL A 353 -12.95 6.22 5.91
C VAL A 353 -14.31 6.56 5.29
N ALA A 354 -14.34 7.03 4.04
CA ALA A 354 -15.57 7.35 3.33
C ALA A 354 -16.52 6.15 3.23
N TYR A 355 -15.97 4.99 2.83
CA TYR A 355 -16.78 3.79 2.80
C TYR A 355 -17.19 3.31 4.20
N ALA A 356 -16.36 3.53 5.21
CA ALA A 356 -16.72 3.20 6.59
C ALA A 356 -17.96 3.99 7.06
N PHE A 357 -18.09 5.24 6.68
CA PHE A 357 -19.29 6.05 7.00
C PHE A 357 -20.55 5.55 6.26
N LYS A 358 -20.40 5.01 5.05
CA LYS A 358 -21.53 4.36 4.37
C LYS A 358 -21.93 3.08 5.08
N LYS A 359 -20.97 2.22 5.37
CA LYS A 359 -21.18 0.91 6.00
C LYS A 359 -21.72 1.02 7.44
N ALA A 360 -21.33 2.05 8.18
CA ALA A 360 -21.79 2.30 9.53
C ALA A 360 -23.31 2.45 9.65
N LYS A 361 -23.97 2.91 8.58
CA LYS A 361 -25.45 3.02 8.53
C LYS A 361 -26.17 1.66 8.55
N GLU A 362 -25.44 0.58 8.28
CA GLU A 362 -25.95 -0.80 8.28
C GLU A 362 -25.56 -1.55 9.57
N MET A 363 -24.85 -0.89 10.48
CA MET A 363 -24.28 -1.51 11.69
C MET A 363 -24.90 -0.91 12.96
N THR A 364 -24.70 -1.58 14.08
CA THR A 364 -25.19 -1.20 15.41
C THR A 364 -24.04 -0.97 16.39
N MET A 365 -24.34 -0.42 17.58
CA MET A 365 -23.35 -0.21 18.65
C MET A 365 -22.74 -1.51 19.23
N ASP A 366 -23.35 -2.65 18.98
CA ASP A 366 -22.80 -3.95 19.39
C ASP A 366 -21.77 -4.49 18.40
N GLN A 367 -21.69 -3.87 17.24
CA GLN A 367 -20.77 -4.19 16.15
C GLN A 367 -19.61 -3.21 16.10
N SER A 368 -18.49 -3.68 15.61
CA SER A 368 -17.27 -2.90 15.49
C SER A 368 -16.62 -3.03 14.11
N MET A 369 -15.96 -1.96 13.69
CA MET A 369 -15.13 -1.98 12.49
C MET A 369 -13.74 -1.45 12.77
N ILE A 370 -12.74 -1.99 12.07
CA ILE A 370 -11.39 -1.46 12.04
C ILE A 370 -11.11 -0.86 10.66
N ILE A 371 -10.59 0.36 10.64
CA ILE A 371 -10.12 1.04 9.44
C ILE A 371 -8.61 1.17 9.51
N CYS A 372 -7.88 0.69 8.50
CA CYS A 372 -6.45 0.93 8.38
C CYS A 372 -6.21 2.37 7.94
N LEU A 373 -5.74 3.22 8.86
CA LEU A 373 -5.31 4.58 8.56
C LEU A 373 -3.86 4.55 8.08
N SER A 374 -3.68 4.22 6.81
CA SER A 374 -2.43 3.76 6.21
C SER A 374 -1.31 4.80 6.16
N GLY A 375 -1.67 6.09 6.22
CA GLY A 375 -0.72 7.20 6.23
C GLY A 375 -1.35 8.52 6.66
N ARG A 376 -0.49 9.50 6.98
CA ARG A 376 -0.91 10.86 7.37
C ARG A 376 -0.94 11.81 6.17
N GLY A 377 -1.76 12.85 6.29
CA GLY A 377 -2.06 13.79 5.22
C GLY A 377 -1.09 14.95 5.05
N ASP A 378 0.00 15.03 5.83
CA ASP A 378 0.98 16.15 5.73
C ASP A 378 1.53 16.33 4.31
N LYS A 379 1.68 15.24 3.58
CA LYS A 379 2.12 15.25 2.18
C LYS A 379 1.08 15.81 1.21
N ASP A 380 -0.20 15.78 1.59
CA ASP A 380 -1.35 16.06 0.74
C ASP A 380 -1.94 17.45 0.98
N VAL A 381 -1.41 18.21 1.94
CA VAL A 381 -1.99 19.51 2.37
C VAL A 381 -2.20 20.46 1.20
N ASN A 382 -1.25 20.54 0.25
CA ASN A 382 -1.42 21.40 -0.93
C ASN A 382 -2.56 20.92 -1.83
N THR A 383 -2.63 19.61 -2.11
CA THR A 383 -3.72 19.02 -2.91
C THR A 383 -5.08 19.21 -2.24
N ILE A 384 -5.11 19.08 -0.89
CA ILE A 384 -6.32 19.32 -0.10
C ILE A 384 -6.73 20.80 -0.18
N ALA A 385 -5.78 21.73 -0.03
CA ALA A 385 -6.03 23.16 -0.14
C ALA A 385 -6.59 23.55 -1.51
N ASP A 386 -5.93 23.12 -2.61
CA ASP A 386 -6.37 23.38 -3.98
C ASP A 386 -7.80 22.85 -4.22
N TYR A 387 -8.11 21.66 -3.69
CA TYR A 387 -9.44 21.09 -3.80
C TYR A 387 -10.49 21.90 -3.01
N LEU A 388 -10.16 22.32 -1.80
CA LEU A 388 -11.07 23.11 -0.94
C LEU A 388 -11.31 24.51 -1.50
N ASP A 389 -10.29 25.15 -2.06
CA ASP A 389 -10.41 26.44 -2.77
C ASP A 389 -11.41 26.34 -3.93
N GLY A 390 -11.30 25.31 -4.75
CA GLY A 390 -12.23 25.03 -5.85
C GLY A 390 -13.69 24.83 -5.38
N LYS A 391 -13.90 24.38 -4.14
CA LYS A 391 -15.23 24.23 -3.50
C LYS A 391 -15.67 25.44 -2.65
N GLY A 392 -14.84 26.49 -2.52
CA GLY A 392 -15.16 27.65 -1.69
C GLY A 392 -15.13 27.38 -0.17
N TYR A 393 -14.45 26.35 0.28
CA TYR A 393 -14.38 26.00 1.71
C TYR A 393 -13.41 26.87 2.53
N LEU A 394 -12.47 27.55 1.86
CA LEU A 394 -11.45 28.39 2.49
C LEU A 394 -11.75 29.89 2.38
N ASN A 395 -12.89 30.28 1.84
CA ASN A 395 -13.36 31.70 1.71
C ASN A 395 -14.35 32.07 2.79
#